data_5c83d433a1e105426b88c66cdbea5f5c
#
_entry.id   5c83d433a1e105426b88c66cdbea5f5c
#
_cell.length_a   1.000
_cell.length_b   1.000
_cell.length_c   1.000
_cell.angle_alpha   90.00
_cell.angle_beta   90.00
_cell.angle_gamma   90.00
#
_symmetry.space_group_name_H-M   'P 1'
#
loop_
_entity.id
_entity.type
_entity.pdbx_description
1 polymer ?
#
loop_
_entity_poly.entity_id
_entity_poly.type
_entity_poly.pdbx_seq_one_letter_code
_entity_poly.pdbx_strand_id
1 'polypeptide(L)'
;MQQPKGGQGVANPGEDKGNDPLAVKLWAKKLFVEAIQQTWFRNFISDDGNNVIQQLDDAEKSAGDTVNYGLRMQLVGAGVQGDGVLEGQEEALTTYADKILIDQLRHAVNVGGRMTQQRVPFELREEGRLGLQDWWANRMDTAFFNHLCGNTMQTNTAYTGNNSPIAPTRIILPSGVANEGALASSNVFNLNLIDFAVEAAYDSSPLIRPIKVEGEEKYVGFMHPFQVTDMRTTTSTGQWLDIEKAAATGGEVSDNPIYTGALGEYNGCILHKAYRVTPAVYSGAYVNNTARCVVAGAQAGALAFGRGDSKETFTWVEEMFDYGNMLGISAGSIFGIKKAVFNSQDFGAMVVSTYAAPHSSAASYPPTFGQGTY
;
A
#
# COMPACT_ATOMS: atom_id res chain seq x y z
N MET A 1 17.19 9.39 69.01
CA MET A 1 16.07 9.90 68.20
C MET A 1 16.23 9.33 66.77
N GLN A 2 15.47 8.30 66.48
CA GLN A 2 15.42 7.70 65.15
C GLN A 2 14.35 8.40 64.33
N GLN A 3 14.70 8.89 63.13
CA GLN A 3 13.73 9.38 62.17
C GLN A 3 12.89 8.26 61.59
N PRO A 4 11.60 8.45 61.39
CA PRO A 4 10.76 7.43 60.74
C PRO A 4 11.09 7.35 59.24
N LYS A 5 11.28 6.11 58.77
CA LYS A 5 11.39 5.75 57.37
C LYS A 5 10.08 6.15 56.67
N GLY A 6 10.21 6.97 55.60
CA GLY A 6 9.09 7.35 54.74
C GLY A 6 8.40 6.10 54.18
N GLY A 7 7.11 6.01 54.41
CA GLY A 7 6.27 4.97 53.86
C GLY A 7 6.24 5.09 52.33
N GLN A 8 6.51 3.97 51.69
CA GLN A 8 6.18 3.82 50.26
C GLN A 8 4.66 3.94 50.15
N GLY A 9 4.21 5.00 49.44
CA GLY A 9 2.82 5.16 49.11
C GLY A 9 2.36 3.95 48.30
N VAL A 10 1.43 3.21 48.87
CA VAL A 10 0.69 2.19 48.15
C VAL A 10 -0.08 2.94 47.07
N ALA A 11 0.28 2.75 45.81
CA ALA A 11 -0.47 3.29 44.69
C ALA A 11 -1.92 2.79 44.78
N ASN A 12 -2.86 3.72 44.77
CA ASN A 12 -4.28 3.42 44.71
C ASN A 12 -4.57 2.57 43.46
N PRO A 13 -5.28 1.44 43.56
CA PRO A 13 -5.55 0.57 42.42
C PRO A 13 -6.56 1.13 41.41
N GLY A 14 -6.79 2.43 41.40
CA GLY A 14 -7.71 3.13 40.51
C GLY A 14 -7.15 4.28 39.69
N GLU A 15 -5.90 4.67 39.93
CA GLU A 15 -5.26 5.78 39.22
C GLU A 15 -4.20 5.26 38.25
N ASP A 16 -4.34 5.64 36.98
CA ASP A 16 -3.37 5.57 35.90
C ASP A 16 -2.98 4.17 35.34
N LYS A 17 -3.92 3.32 35.07
CA LYS A 17 -3.65 2.12 34.23
C LYS A 17 -3.28 2.46 32.76
N GLY A 18 -3.48 3.70 32.33
CA GLY A 18 -3.18 4.15 30.97
C GLY A 18 -1.77 4.66 30.74
N ASN A 19 -1.15 5.22 31.79
CA ASN A 19 0.21 5.81 31.71
C ASN A 19 1.33 4.96 32.32
N ASP A 20 1.05 3.71 32.65
CA ASP A 20 2.12 2.77 32.99
C ASP A 20 3.01 2.54 31.74
N PRO A 21 4.33 2.77 31.82
CA PRO A 21 5.23 2.62 30.68
C PRO A 21 5.18 1.22 30.03
N LEU A 22 4.86 0.19 30.79
CA LEU A 22 4.67 -1.17 30.27
C LEU A 22 3.35 -1.32 29.53
N ALA A 23 2.26 -0.73 30.05
CA ALA A 23 0.97 -0.73 29.41
C ALA A 23 1.01 0.06 28.08
N VAL A 24 1.60 1.24 28.07
CA VAL A 24 1.78 2.08 26.85
C VAL A 24 2.53 1.34 25.76
N LYS A 25 3.63 0.65 26.10
CA LYS A 25 4.37 -0.18 25.12
C LYS A 25 3.55 -1.34 24.59
N LEU A 26 2.78 -1.99 25.45
CA LEU A 26 1.92 -3.10 25.04
C LEU A 26 0.83 -2.63 24.08
N TRP A 27 0.18 -1.49 24.37
CA TRP A 27 -0.86 -0.90 23.52
C TRP A 27 -0.30 -0.43 22.18
N ALA A 28 0.85 0.23 22.17
CA ALA A 28 1.52 0.66 20.95
C ALA A 28 1.87 -0.52 20.05
N LYS A 29 2.46 -1.58 20.60
CA LYS A 29 2.79 -2.80 19.87
C LYS A 29 1.55 -3.51 19.34
N LYS A 30 0.50 -3.63 20.15
CA LYS A 30 -0.77 -4.25 19.76
C LYS A 30 -1.41 -3.47 18.61
N LEU A 31 -1.47 -2.13 18.69
CA LEU A 31 -1.99 -1.29 17.64
C LEU A 31 -1.22 -1.46 16.32
N PHE A 32 0.11 -1.50 16.38
CA PHE A 32 0.95 -1.70 15.19
C PHE A 32 0.64 -3.03 14.50
N VAL A 33 0.67 -4.12 15.24
CA VAL A 33 0.40 -5.46 14.68
C VAL A 33 -1.01 -5.52 14.09
N GLU A 34 -2.00 -5.03 14.79
CA GLU A 34 -3.40 -5.07 14.35
C GLU A 34 -3.65 -4.14 13.15
N ALA A 35 -3.10 -2.92 13.14
CA ALA A 35 -3.22 -2.00 12.01
C ALA A 35 -2.61 -2.59 10.74
N ILE A 36 -1.39 -3.12 10.81
CA ILE A 36 -0.77 -3.80 9.66
C ILE A 36 -1.56 -5.04 9.24
N GLN A 37 -2.06 -5.82 10.20
CA GLN A 37 -2.89 -6.99 9.88
C GLN A 37 -4.18 -6.62 9.16
N GLN A 38 -4.72 -5.45 9.39
CA GLN A 38 -5.94 -4.96 8.78
C GLN A 38 -5.69 -4.24 7.45
N THR A 39 -4.45 -3.84 7.17
CA THR A 39 -4.06 -3.23 5.91
C THR A 39 -4.28 -4.21 4.76
N TRP A 40 -4.90 -3.74 3.69
CA TRP A 40 -5.18 -4.56 2.51
C TRP A 40 -3.89 -5.04 1.83
N PHE A 41 -2.82 -4.24 1.88
CA PHE A 41 -1.49 -4.59 1.35
C PHE A 41 -0.68 -5.57 2.22
N ARG A 42 -1.18 -6.04 3.35
CA ARG A 42 -0.44 -6.88 4.29
C ARG A 42 0.34 -8.02 3.62
N ASN A 43 -0.32 -8.75 2.71
CA ASN A 43 0.28 -9.91 2.04
C ASN A 43 1.34 -9.53 0.99
N PHE A 44 1.42 -8.25 0.64
CA PHE A 44 2.32 -7.70 -0.36
C PHE A 44 3.51 -6.94 0.24
N ILE A 45 3.58 -6.83 1.57
CA ILE A 45 4.66 -6.19 2.31
C ILE A 45 5.61 -7.25 2.84
N SER A 46 6.91 -7.11 2.59
CA SER A 46 7.97 -7.96 3.14
C SER A 46 9.28 -7.19 3.23
N ASP A 47 10.17 -7.63 4.11
CA ASP A 47 11.53 -7.12 4.22
C ASP A 47 12.40 -7.58 3.02
N ASP A 48 12.00 -8.67 2.36
CA ASP A 48 12.67 -9.19 1.19
C ASP A 48 12.29 -8.39 -0.07
N GLY A 49 13.27 -8.11 -0.94
CA GLY A 49 13.08 -7.44 -2.23
C GLY A 49 12.37 -8.31 -3.30
N ASN A 50 11.77 -9.43 -2.94
CA ASN A 50 10.97 -10.29 -3.82
C ASN A 50 9.45 -10.08 -3.67
N ASN A 51 9.02 -9.06 -2.97
CA ASN A 51 7.61 -8.73 -2.82
C ASN A 51 7.28 -7.37 -3.47
N VAL A 52 5.99 -7.03 -3.61
CA VAL A 52 5.53 -5.77 -4.24
C VAL A 52 6.03 -4.56 -3.47
N ILE A 53 5.93 -4.60 -2.15
CA ILE A 53 6.31 -3.50 -1.25
C ILE A 53 7.42 -3.99 -0.35
N GLN A 54 8.56 -3.32 -0.44
CA GLN A 54 9.69 -3.57 0.43
C GLN A 54 9.56 -2.74 1.70
N GLN A 55 9.56 -3.39 2.86
CA GLN A 55 9.68 -2.73 4.16
C GLN A 55 11.15 -2.48 4.48
N LEU A 56 11.46 -1.29 4.97
CA LEU A 56 12.81 -0.86 5.31
C LEU A 56 12.90 -0.61 6.80
N ASP A 57 13.65 -1.44 7.50
CA ASP A 57 13.84 -1.34 8.96
C ASP A 57 15.13 -0.57 9.34
N ASP A 58 15.97 -0.24 8.36
CA ASP A 58 17.27 0.41 8.60
C ASP A 58 17.19 1.88 9.04
N ALA A 59 16.03 2.51 8.95
CA ALA A 59 15.79 3.86 9.44
C ALA A 59 15.96 4.02 10.97
N GLU A 60 16.10 2.90 11.68
CA GLU A 60 16.26 2.86 13.12
C GLU A 60 17.63 3.37 13.61
N LYS A 61 18.62 3.45 12.75
CA LYS A 61 20.02 3.62 13.12
C LYS A 61 20.63 4.96 12.72
N SER A 62 20.01 5.73 11.84
CA SER A 62 20.58 7.00 11.36
C SER A 62 19.68 8.18 11.68
N ALA A 63 20.30 9.26 12.19
CA ALA A 63 19.64 10.55 12.34
C ALA A 63 19.38 11.12 10.94
N GLY A 64 18.13 11.52 10.66
CA GLY A 64 17.76 12.16 9.39
C GLY A 64 16.30 11.89 9.05
N ASP A 65 15.77 12.67 8.14
CA ASP A 65 14.42 12.60 7.60
C ASP A 65 14.34 11.80 6.27
N THR A 66 15.45 11.21 5.86
CA THR A 66 15.59 10.53 4.56
C THR A 66 16.20 9.15 4.74
N VAL A 67 15.53 8.13 4.21
CA VAL A 67 16.01 6.75 4.16
C VAL A 67 16.40 6.40 2.74
N ASN A 68 17.64 5.95 2.55
CA ASN A 68 18.11 5.45 1.26
C ASN A 68 17.97 3.92 1.23
N TYR A 69 17.47 3.39 0.13
CA TYR A 69 17.35 1.94 -0.06
C TYR A 69 17.86 1.51 -1.43
N GLY A 70 18.38 0.28 -1.50
CA GLY A 70 18.93 -0.29 -2.72
C GLY A 70 17.85 -0.90 -3.62
N LEU A 71 17.94 -0.60 -4.91
CA LEU A 71 17.16 -1.26 -5.95
C LEU A 71 17.99 -2.38 -6.55
N ARG A 72 17.42 -3.59 -6.61
CA ARG A 72 18.10 -4.76 -7.13
C ARG A 72 17.90 -4.87 -8.63
N MET A 73 18.99 -4.72 -9.39
CA MET A 73 19.01 -4.92 -10.83
C MET A 73 19.48 -6.34 -11.19
N GLN A 74 19.08 -6.80 -12.35
CA GLN A 74 19.53 -8.06 -12.89
C GLN A 74 20.87 -7.86 -13.62
N LEU A 75 21.82 -8.79 -13.41
CA LEU A 75 23.07 -8.83 -14.19
C LEU A 75 22.77 -9.33 -15.61
N VAL A 76 23.41 -8.75 -16.61
CA VAL A 76 23.15 -8.98 -18.04
C VAL A 76 24.39 -9.54 -18.77
N GLY A 77 25.54 -9.62 -18.08
CA GLY A 77 26.80 -10.09 -18.65
C GLY A 77 26.73 -11.53 -19.15
N ALA A 78 27.36 -11.81 -20.29
CA ALA A 78 27.36 -13.13 -20.90
C ALA A 78 28.16 -14.19 -20.11
N GLY A 79 28.99 -13.76 -19.16
CA GLY A 79 29.93 -14.65 -18.45
C GLY A 79 31.06 -15.16 -19.34
N VAL A 80 31.96 -15.93 -18.75
CA VAL A 80 33.12 -16.54 -19.47
C VAL A 80 32.94 -18.05 -19.54
N GLN A 81 33.14 -18.65 -20.70
CA GLN A 81 33.01 -20.08 -20.93
C GLN A 81 34.38 -20.81 -20.98
N GLY A 82 34.39 -22.06 -20.49
CA GLY A 82 35.57 -22.94 -20.54
C GLY A 82 36.76 -22.40 -19.73
N ASP A 83 37.98 -22.55 -20.26
CA ASP A 83 39.22 -22.09 -19.66
C ASP A 83 39.50 -20.58 -19.90
N GLY A 84 38.50 -19.82 -20.30
CA GLY A 84 38.60 -18.37 -20.48
C GLY A 84 38.95 -17.64 -19.19
N VAL A 85 39.73 -16.57 -19.28
CA VAL A 85 40.13 -15.74 -18.15
C VAL A 85 38.94 -14.85 -17.74
N LEU A 86 38.48 -14.98 -16.53
CA LEU A 86 37.39 -14.16 -15.96
C LEU A 86 37.89 -12.78 -15.50
N GLU A 87 39.18 -12.69 -15.12
CA GLU A 87 39.80 -11.43 -14.67
C GLU A 87 39.76 -10.36 -15.77
N GLY A 88 39.10 -9.23 -15.48
CA GLY A 88 38.86 -8.15 -16.43
C GLY A 88 37.63 -8.31 -17.33
N GLN A 89 36.81 -9.37 -17.12
CA GLN A 89 35.54 -9.61 -17.78
C GLN A 89 34.36 -9.55 -16.79
N GLU A 90 34.65 -9.14 -15.56
CA GLU A 90 33.62 -9.02 -14.52
C GLU A 90 32.65 -7.91 -14.87
N GLU A 91 31.37 -8.18 -14.73
CA GLU A 91 30.34 -7.17 -14.80
C GLU A 91 30.35 -6.34 -13.51
N ALA A 92 30.44 -5.01 -13.65
CA ALA A 92 30.38 -4.12 -12.49
C ALA A 92 29.01 -4.19 -11.82
N LEU A 93 28.97 -4.60 -10.56
CA LEU A 93 27.76 -4.53 -9.75
C LEU A 93 27.43 -3.06 -9.47
N THR A 94 26.52 -2.49 -10.26
CA THR A 94 26.05 -1.14 -10.05
C THR A 94 24.91 -1.18 -9.04
N THR A 95 25.14 -0.64 -7.84
CA THR A 95 24.10 -0.48 -6.83
C THR A 95 23.34 0.81 -7.10
N TYR A 96 22.06 0.69 -7.38
CA TYR A 96 21.16 1.81 -7.53
C TYR A 96 20.44 2.06 -6.20
N ALA A 97 20.22 3.32 -5.86
CA ALA A 97 19.54 3.70 -4.65
C ALA A 97 18.44 4.73 -4.96
N ASP A 98 17.31 4.58 -4.30
CA ASP A 98 16.27 5.60 -4.23
C ASP A 98 16.11 6.04 -2.78
N LYS A 99 15.44 7.16 -2.55
CA LYS A 99 15.28 7.77 -1.22
C LYS A 99 13.80 7.97 -0.87
N ILE A 100 13.48 7.75 0.40
CA ILE A 100 12.17 8.01 0.97
C ILE A 100 12.31 9.07 2.05
N LEU A 101 11.45 10.07 2.03
CA LEU A 101 11.28 11.00 3.15
C LEU A 101 10.39 10.35 4.19
N ILE A 102 10.78 10.44 5.45
CA ILE A 102 9.98 10.02 6.60
C ILE A 102 9.56 11.25 7.40
N ASP A 103 8.32 11.28 7.86
CA ASP A 103 7.80 12.33 8.71
C ASP A 103 6.75 11.76 9.67
N GLN A 104 6.45 12.53 10.69
CA GLN A 104 5.51 12.13 11.73
C GLN A 104 4.07 12.41 11.33
N LEU A 105 3.22 11.38 11.43
CA LEU A 105 1.77 11.52 11.35
C LEU A 105 1.16 11.07 12.68
N ARG A 106 0.23 11.87 13.21
CA ARG A 106 -0.47 11.57 14.46
C ARG A 106 -1.96 11.78 14.28
N HIS A 107 -2.74 10.93 14.92
CA HIS A 107 -4.18 11.10 15.00
C HIS A 107 -4.68 10.79 16.40
N ALA A 108 -5.69 11.50 16.85
CA ALA A 108 -6.24 11.35 18.19
C ALA A 108 -7.77 11.26 18.16
N VAL A 109 -8.31 10.50 19.09
CA VAL A 109 -9.75 10.34 19.32
C VAL A 109 -10.08 10.80 20.73
N ASN A 110 -11.09 11.64 20.87
CA ASN A 110 -11.68 11.99 22.17
C ASN A 110 -12.76 10.97 22.50
N VAL A 111 -12.58 10.24 23.58
CA VAL A 111 -13.47 9.14 24.02
C VAL A 111 -14.73 9.65 24.74
N GLY A 112 -14.81 10.96 24.99
CA GLY A 112 -15.91 11.58 25.69
C GLY A 112 -15.73 11.65 27.21
N GLY A 113 -16.67 12.27 27.88
CA GLY A 113 -16.62 12.50 29.34
C GLY A 113 -17.20 11.34 30.14
N ARG A 114 -17.08 11.46 31.48
CA ARG A 114 -17.59 10.46 32.47
C ARG A 114 -19.06 10.13 32.31
N MET A 115 -19.90 11.10 31.96
CA MET A 115 -21.34 10.84 31.73
C MET A 115 -21.57 10.03 30.44
N THR A 116 -20.74 10.21 29.41
CA THR A 116 -20.81 9.39 28.20
C THR A 116 -20.42 7.95 28.52
N GLN A 117 -19.34 7.76 29.27
CA GLN A 117 -18.89 6.43 29.74
C GLN A 117 -19.97 5.72 30.57
N GLN A 118 -20.70 6.45 31.43
CA GLN A 118 -21.79 5.90 32.25
C GLN A 118 -23.01 5.45 31.42
N ARG A 119 -23.26 6.12 30.30
CA ARG A 119 -24.43 5.84 29.44
C ARG A 119 -24.22 4.71 28.45
N VAL A 120 -22.97 4.43 28.12
CA VAL A 120 -22.59 3.45 27.07
C VAL A 120 -22.27 2.11 27.75
N PRO A 121 -22.82 0.98 27.27
CA PRO A 121 -22.65 -0.33 27.90
C PRO A 121 -21.32 -1.04 27.51
N PHE A 122 -20.46 -0.40 26.72
CA PHE A 122 -19.17 -0.93 26.27
C PHE A 122 -18.01 -0.01 26.64
N GLU A 123 -16.79 -0.53 26.59
CA GLU A 123 -15.59 0.21 26.95
C GLU A 123 -15.16 1.15 25.81
N LEU A 124 -15.42 2.45 25.98
CA LEU A 124 -15.14 3.49 24.98
C LEU A 124 -13.64 3.63 24.66
N ARG A 125 -12.76 3.26 25.59
CA ARG A 125 -11.30 3.26 25.35
C ARG A 125 -10.91 2.21 24.32
N GLU A 126 -11.48 1.01 24.37
CA GLU A 126 -11.26 -0.04 23.39
C GLU A 126 -11.81 0.34 22.01
N GLU A 127 -13.00 0.94 21.97
CA GLU A 127 -13.58 1.48 20.74
C GLU A 127 -12.69 2.58 20.12
N GLY A 128 -12.12 3.46 20.94
CA GLY A 128 -11.17 4.46 20.49
C GLY A 128 -9.91 3.83 19.87
N ARG A 129 -9.40 2.74 20.44
CA ARG A 129 -8.28 1.98 19.90
C ARG A 129 -8.62 1.34 18.56
N LEU A 130 -9.77 0.67 18.45
CA LEU A 130 -10.23 0.05 17.19
C LEU A 130 -10.43 1.11 16.11
N GLY A 131 -11.01 2.26 16.43
CA GLY A 131 -11.17 3.36 15.49
C GLY A 131 -9.83 3.91 14.98
N LEU A 132 -8.81 4.02 15.84
CA LEU A 132 -7.47 4.42 15.42
C LEU A 132 -6.79 3.35 14.56
N GLN A 133 -7.01 2.07 14.85
CA GLN A 133 -6.51 0.94 14.08
C GLN A 133 -7.06 0.97 12.63
N ASP A 134 -8.38 1.11 12.48
CA ASP A 134 -9.05 1.22 11.18
C ASP A 134 -8.56 2.45 10.41
N TRP A 135 -8.41 3.57 11.11
CA TRP A 135 -7.93 4.81 10.52
C TRP A 135 -6.50 4.65 9.96
N TRP A 136 -5.59 4.02 10.71
CA TRP A 136 -4.22 3.80 10.29
C TRP A 136 -4.14 2.84 9.09
N ALA A 137 -4.86 1.71 9.13
CA ALA A 137 -4.93 0.76 8.03
C ALA A 137 -5.42 1.44 6.75
N ASN A 138 -6.53 2.18 6.84
CA ASN A 138 -7.08 2.92 5.71
C ASN A 138 -6.13 4.00 5.18
N ARG A 139 -5.40 4.68 6.06
CA ARG A 139 -4.44 5.72 5.69
C ARG A 139 -3.25 5.16 4.92
N MET A 140 -2.68 4.03 5.39
CA MET A 140 -1.59 3.34 4.71
C MET A 140 -2.01 2.85 3.32
N ASP A 141 -3.15 2.17 3.22
CA ASP A 141 -3.67 1.71 1.94
C ASP A 141 -3.90 2.84 0.95
N THR A 142 -4.48 3.95 1.38
CA THR A 142 -4.70 5.13 0.55
C THR A 142 -3.38 5.71 0.04
N ALA A 143 -2.36 5.78 0.89
CA ALA A 143 -1.04 6.26 0.51
C ALA A 143 -0.39 5.35 -0.55
N PHE A 144 -0.44 4.03 -0.37
CA PHE A 144 0.10 3.08 -1.35
C PHE A 144 -0.58 3.23 -2.71
N PHE A 145 -1.91 3.29 -2.77
CA PHE A 145 -2.62 3.45 -4.05
C PHE A 145 -2.33 4.80 -4.70
N ASN A 146 -2.24 5.88 -3.94
CA ASN A 146 -1.86 7.18 -4.49
C ASN A 146 -0.48 7.14 -5.16
N HIS A 147 0.48 6.41 -4.59
CA HIS A 147 1.81 6.24 -5.19
C HIS A 147 1.81 5.28 -6.37
N LEU A 148 1.25 4.08 -6.23
CA LEU A 148 1.26 3.06 -7.29
C LEU A 148 0.49 3.52 -8.53
N CYS A 149 -0.66 4.15 -8.36
CA CYS A 149 -1.42 4.74 -9.47
C CYS A 149 -0.82 6.05 -9.98
N GLY A 150 0.11 6.68 -9.24
CA GLY A 150 0.70 7.97 -9.60
C GLY A 150 -0.31 9.14 -9.58
N ASN A 151 -1.06 9.27 -8.49
CA ASN A 151 -2.05 10.33 -8.30
C ASN A 151 -1.40 11.66 -7.92
N THR A 152 -0.92 12.40 -8.89
CA THR A 152 -0.26 13.70 -8.69
C THR A 152 -1.20 14.82 -8.25
N MET A 153 -2.52 14.62 -8.30
CA MET A 153 -3.49 15.57 -7.80
C MET A 153 -3.62 15.59 -6.28
N GLN A 154 -3.19 14.50 -5.62
CA GLN A 154 -3.16 14.45 -4.17
C GLN A 154 -1.86 15.09 -3.64
N THR A 155 -1.96 16.32 -3.16
CA THR A 155 -0.83 17.10 -2.64
C THR A 155 -0.71 17.08 -1.12
N ASN A 156 -1.77 16.61 -0.43
CA ASN A 156 -1.74 16.52 1.02
C ASN A 156 -0.93 15.29 1.47
N THR A 157 0.22 15.53 2.09
CA THR A 157 1.17 14.52 2.55
C THR A 157 0.59 13.53 3.54
N ALA A 158 -0.45 13.89 4.30
CA ALA A 158 -1.16 12.98 5.19
C ALA A 158 -1.84 11.81 4.45
N TYR A 159 -2.13 11.95 3.15
CA TYR A 159 -2.74 10.91 2.32
C TYR A 159 -1.75 10.23 1.37
N THR A 160 -0.51 10.68 1.36
CA THR A 160 0.53 10.18 0.45
C THR A 160 1.73 9.58 1.19
N GLY A 161 1.61 9.34 2.51
CA GLY A 161 2.71 8.77 3.27
C GLY A 161 3.97 9.61 3.22
N ASN A 162 3.82 10.93 3.41
CA ASN A 162 4.89 11.95 3.54
C ASN A 162 5.75 12.19 2.28
N ASN A 163 5.46 11.53 1.17
CA ASN A 163 6.10 11.76 -0.11
C ASN A 163 5.08 12.20 -1.16
N SER A 164 5.49 13.00 -2.14
CA SER A 164 4.63 13.37 -3.25
C SER A 164 4.53 12.25 -4.26
N PRO A 165 3.32 11.85 -4.72
CA PRO A 165 3.15 10.87 -5.76
C PRO A 165 3.76 11.38 -7.08
N ILE A 166 4.40 10.48 -7.82
CA ILE A 166 5.03 10.77 -9.11
C ILE A 166 4.13 10.19 -10.21
N ALA A 167 3.91 10.96 -11.28
CA ALA A 167 3.14 10.48 -12.44
C ALA A 167 3.70 9.16 -12.96
N PRO A 168 2.85 8.23 -13.40
CA PRO A 168 3.32 6.98 -13.97
C PRO A 168 4.04 7.27 -15.29
N THR A 169 5.17 6.63 -15.50
CA THR A 169 5.96 6.73 -16.74
C THR A 169 5.68 5.57 -17.68
N ARG A 170 5.15 4.48 -17.15
CA ARG A 170 4.78 3.27 -17.90
C ARG A 170 3.26 3.14 -17.89
N ILE A 171 2.63 3.62 -18.96
CA ILE A 171 1.17 3.64 -19.11
C ILE A 171 0.79 2.82 -20.33
N ILE A 172 -0.10 1.86 -20.15
CA ILE A 172 -0.73 1.10 -21.22
C ILE A 172 -2.14 1.64 -21.42
N LEU A 173 -2.47 1.89 -22.66
CA LEU A 173 -3.76 2.41 -23.08
C LEU A 173 -4.42 1.41 -24.04
N PRO A 174 -5.75 1.37 -24.11
CA PRO A 174 -6.47 0.64 -25.15
C PRO A 174 -6.05 1.07 -26.55
N SER A 175 -6.11 0.14 -27.50
CA SER A 175 -5.72 0.39 -28.90
C SER A 175 -6.42 1.61 -29.49
N GLY A 176 -5.65 2.49 -30.13
CA GLY A 176 -6.16 3.72 -30.76
C GLY A 176 -6.30 4.93 -29.83
N VAL A 177 -5.96 4.80 -28.54
CA VAL A 177 -5.99 5.90 -27.58
C VAL A 177 -4.59 6.52 -27.46
N ALA A 178 -4.47 7.83 -27.71
CA ALA A 178 -3.19 8.53 -27.70
C ALA A 178 -2.71 8.93 -26.29
N ASN A 179 -3.64 9.20 -25.38
CA ASN A 179 -3.35 9.61 -23.99
C ASN A 179 -4.57 9.37 -23.10
N GLU A 180 -4.38 9.45 -21.79
CA GLU A 180 -5.43 9.21 -20.79
C GLU A 180 -6.63 10.16 -20.93
N GLY A 181 -6.42 11.40 -21.40
CA GLY A 181 -7.49 12.38 -21.64
C GLY A 181 -8.42 12.03 -22.81
N ALA A 182 -8.01 11.14 -23.71
CA ALA A 182 -8.77 10.68 -24.87
C ALA A 182 -9.56 9.39 -24.60
N LEU A 183 -9.57 8.87 -23.37
CA LEU A 183 -10.34 7.68 -22.99
C LEU A 183 -11.85 7.94 -23.15
N ALA A 184 -12.51 7.08 -23.91
CA ALA A 184 -13.95 7.13 -24.19
C ALA A 184 -14.65 5.87 -23.66
N SER A 185 -15.98 5.88 -23.63
CA SER A 185 -16.81 4.77 -23.14
C SER A 185 -16.61 3.43 -23.85
N SER A 186 -16.01 3.42 -25.03
CA SER A 186 -15.63 2.21 -25.76
C SER A 186 -14.31 1.58 -25.26
N ASN A 187 -13.51 2.34 -24.51
CA ASN A 187 -12.18 1.94 -24.06
C ASN A 187 -12.22 1.27 -22.67
N VAL A 188 -13.13 0.30 -22.50
CA VAL A 188 -13.31 -0.45 -21.26
C VAL A 188 -12.20 -1.49 -21.06
N PHE A 189 -12.05 -1.96 -19.83
CA PHE A 189 -11.05 -2.94 -19.48
C PHE A 189 -11.38 -4.32 -20.10
N ASN A 190 -10.36 -4.98 -20.65
CA ASN A 190 -10.45 -6.33 -21.19
C ASN A 190 -9.16 -7.13 -20.91
N LEU A 191 -9.19 -8.45 -21.10
CA LEU A 191 -8.05 -9.34 -20.81
C LEU A 191 -6.84 -9.08 -21.71
N ASN A 192 -7.04 -8.63 -22.96
CA ASN A 192 -5.93 -8.31 -23.86
C ASN A 192 -5.02 -7.21 -23.31
N LEU A 193 -5.56 -6.30 -22.48
CA LEU A 193 -4.76 -5.26 -21.84
C LEU A 193 -3.82 -5.82 -20.76
N ILE A 194 -4.20 -6.96 -20.15
CA ILE A 194 -3.32 -7.67 -19.22
C ILE A 194 -2.19 -8.33 -20.00
N ASP A 195 -2.50 -8.96 -21.14
CA ASP A 195 -1.47 -9.55 -22.01
C ASP A 195 -0.45 -8.51 -22.45
N PHE A 196 -0.91 -7.33 -22.89
CA PHE A 196 -0.03 -6.22 -23.25
C PHE A 196 0.78 -5.70 -22.06
N ALA A 197 0.20 -5.70 -20.84
CA ALA A 197 0.90 -5.30 -19.64
C ALA A 197 2.00 -6.29 -19.28
N VAL A 198 1.73 -7.59 -19.34
CA VAL A 198 2.72 -8.63 -19.04
C VAL A 198 3.83 -8.62 -20.10
N GLU A 199 3.48 -8.52 -21.39
CA GLU A 199 4.47 -8.38 -22.48
C GLU A 199 5.37 -7.16 -22.26
N ALA A 200 4.79 -6.00 -22.02
CA ALA A 200 5.52 -4.77 -21.76
C ALA A 200 6.38 -4.83 -20.49
N ALA A 201 5.96 -5.61 -19.47
CA ALA A 201 6.75 -5.79 -18.26
C ALA A 201 8.06 -6.55 -18.56
N TYR A 202 8.00 -7.56 -19.44
CA TYR A 202 9.18 -8.31 -19.86
C TYR A 202 10.06 -7.55 -20.86
N ASP A 203 9.52 -6.66 -21.69
CA ASP A 203 10.28 -5.85 -22.68
C ASP A 203 10.80 -4.53 -22.10
N SER A 204 10.45 -4.22 -20.86
CA SER A 204 10.79 -2.94 -20.25
C SER A 204 12.28 -2.85 -19.84
N SER A 205 12.87 -1.64 -19.95
CA SER A 205 14.23 -1.36 -19.46
C SER A 205 14.16 -0.21 -18.42
N PRO A 206 14.49 -0.45 -17.14
CA PRO A 206 14.82 -1.74 -16.52
C PRO A 206 13.63 -2.71 -16.52
N LEU A 207 13.92 -4.01 -16.57
CA LEU A 207 12.92 -5.06 -16.51
C LEU A 207 12.09 -4.95 -15.23
N ILE A 208 10.78 -5.01 -15.34
CA ILE A 208 9.91 -5.19 -14.17
C ILE A 208 10.01 -6.65 -13.71
N ARG A 209 10.72 -6.87 -12.60
CA ARG A 209 10.95 -8.22 -12.09
C ARG A 209 9.62 -8.82 -11.59
N PRO A 210 9.26 -10.03 -12.03
CA PRO A 210 8.14 -10.73 -11.45
C PRO A 210 8.43 -11.11 -9.98
N ILE A 211 7.37 -11.33 -9.22
CA ILE A 211 7.43 -11.90 -7.89
C ILE A 211 7.50 -13.42 -8.03
N LYS A 212 8.37 -14.07 -7.26
CA LYS A 212 8.45 -15.53 -7.24
C LYS A 212 7.54 -16.09 -6.16
N VAL A 213 6.48 -16.78 -6.59
CA VAL A 213 5.52 -17.45 -5.72
C VAL A 213 5.57 -18.93 -6.02
N GLU A 214 5.93 -19.75 -5.04
CA GLU A 214 6.03 -21.22 -5.19
C GLU A 214 6.92 -21.69 -6.35
N GLY A 215 7.89 -20.87 -6.75
CA GLY A 215 8.80 -21.17 -7.87
C GLY A 215 8.32 -20.64 -9.22
N GLU A 216 7.10 -20.15 -9.33
CA GLU A 216 6.57 -19.51 -10.53
C GLU A 216 6.74 -17.99 -10.51
N GLU A 217 6.92 -17.41 -11.67
CA GLU A 217 7.04 -15.97 -11.86
C GLU A 217 5.67 -15.35 -12.11
N LYS A 218 5.25 -14.43 -11.21
CA LYS A 218 3.93 -13.83 -11.25
C LYS A 218 3.99 -12.31 -11.06
N TYR A 219 3.03 -11.62 -11.67
CA TYR A 219 2.74 -10.22 -11.42
C TYR A 219 1.45 -10.08 -10.59
N VAL A 220 1.23 -8.92 -10.00
CA VAL A 220 0.00 -8.64 -9.25
C VAL A 220 -0.71 -7.45 -9.87
N GLY A 221 -1.96 -7.67 -10.27
CA GLY A 221 -2.83 -6.67 -10.87
C GLY A 221 -3.85 -6.12 -9.87
N PHE A 222 -3.88 -4.81 -9.66
CA PHE A 222 -4.84 -4.13 -8.79
C PHE A 222 -5.85 -3.36 -9.64
N MET A 223 -7.10 -3.82 -9.65
CA MET A 223 -8.15 -3.30 -10.50
C MET A 223 -9.25 -2.61 -9.70
N HIS A 224 -9.80 -1.52 -10.24
CA HIS A 224 -10.99 -0.89 -9.66
C HIS A 224 -12.23 -1.79 -9.86
N PRO A 225 -13.21 -1.81 -8.92
CA PRO A 225 -14.43 -2.60 -9.05
C PRO A 225 -15.18 -2.39 -10.37
N PHE A 226 -15.15 -1.17 -10.95
CA PHE A 226 -15.80 -0.88 -12.23
C PHE A 226 -15.10 -1.61 -13.39
N GLN A 227 -13.76 -1.60 -13.43
CA GLN A 227 -12.98 -2.37 -14.40
C GLN A 227 -13.25 -3.88 -14.31
N VAL A 228 -13.39 -4.40 -13.07
CA VAL A 228 -13.76 -5.79 -12.84
C VAL A 228 -15.15 -6.11 -13.41
N THR A 229 -16.10 -5.20 -13.23
CA THR A 229 -17.46 -5.36 -13.78
C THR A 229 -17.42 -5.31 -15.31
N ASP A 230 -16.69 -4.36 -15.91
CA ASP A 230 -16.50 -4.28 -17.37
C ASP A 230 -15.94 -5.60 -17.92
N MET A 231 -14.87 -6.12 -17.29
CA MET A 231 -14.24 -7.37 -17.69
C MET A 231 -15.18 -8.55 -17.61
N ARG A 232 -15.99 -8.65 -16.55
CA ARG A 232 -16.93 -9.76 -16.32
C ARG A 232 -18.19 -9.67 -17.16
N THR A 233 -18.61 -8.50 -17.58
CA THR A 233 -19.80 -8.29 -18.42
C THR A 233 -19.50 -8.36 -19.91
N THR A 234 -18.23 -8.34 -20.32
CA THR A 234 -17.83 -8.48 -21.71
C THR A 234 -18.15 -9.89 -22.23
N THR A 235 -19.00 -9.96 -23.25
CA THR A 235 -19.47 -11.22 -23.87
C THR A 235 -18.66 -11.65 -25.09
N SER A 236 -17.58 -10.95 -25.41
CA SER A 236 -16.69 -11.29 -26.54
C SER A 236 -15.98 -12.61 -26.30
N THR A 237 -15.76 -13.36 -27.36
CA THR A 237 -15.06 -14.66 -27.32
C THR A 237 -13.63 -14.50 -26.78
N GLY A 238 -13.22 -15.42 -25.91
CA GLY A 238 -11.87 -15.40 -25.29
C GLY A 238 -11.74 -14.46 -24.09
N GLN A 239 -12.81 -13.84 -23.63
CA GLN A 239 -12.80 -12.99 -22.44
C GLN A 239 -13.15 -13.78 -21.17
N TRP A 240 -13.11 -13.11 -20.03
CA TRP A 240 -13.29 -13.70 -18.69
C TRP A 240 -14.44 -14.69 -18.54
N LEU A 241 -15.59 -14.39 -19.16
CA LEU A 241 -16.77 -15.26 -19.10
C LEU A 241 -16.53 -16.63 -19.76
N ASP A 242 -15.77 -16.67 -20.84
CA ASP A 242 -15.42 -17.92 -21.52
C ASP A 242 -14.40 -18.72 -20.69
N ILE A 243 -13.48 -18.06 -20.01
CA ILE A 243 -12.50 -18.68 -19.10
C ILE A 243 -13.21 -19.26 -17.88
N GLU A 244 -14.14 -18.54 -17.25
CA GLU A 244 -14.94 -19.05 -16.13
C GLU A 244 -15.78 -20.26 -16.53
N LYS A 245 -16.39 -20.25 -17.73
CA LYS A 245 -17.13 -21.39 -18.25
C LYS A 245 -16.23 -22.59 -18.52
N ALA A 246 -15.04 -22.38 -19.06
CA ALA A 246 -14.09 -23.46 -19.31
C ALA A 246 -13.57 -24.05 -17.98
N ALA A 247 -13.28 -23.23 -16.99
CA ALA A 247 -12.89 -23.67 -15.65
C ALA A 247 -14.02 -24.45 -14.94
N ALA A 248 -15.27 -24.01 -15.06
CA ALA A 248 -16.44 -24.71 -14.50
C ALA A 248 -16.70 -26.04 -15.18
N THR A 249 -16.26 -26.22 -16.43
CA THR A 249 -16.52 -27.47 -17.23
C THR A 249 -15.38 -28.47 -17.08
N GLY A 250 -14.18 -28.07 -16.73
CA GLY A 250 -13.00 -28.94 -16.91
C GLY A 250 -11.95 -28.97 -15.82
N GLY A 251 -12.08 -28.33 -14.67
CA GLY A 251 -10.98 -28.52 -13.80
C GLY A 251 -10.84 -27.71 -12.52
N GLU A 252 -9.95 -28.17 -11.71
CA GLU A 252 -9.58 -27.65 -10.41
C GLU A 252 -9.13 -26.18 -10.51
N VAL A 253 -9.82 -25.33 -9.78
CA VAL A 253 -9.32 -23.99 -9.46
C VAL A 253 -8.17 -24.20 -8.49
N SER A 254 -6.96 -23.88 -8.90
CA SER A 254 -5.77 -23.93 -8.03
C SER A 254 -6.02 -23.08 -6.79
N ASP A 255 -6.11 -23.74 -5.65
CA ASP A 255 -6.26 -23.12 -4.34
C ASP A 255 -4.89 -22.54 -3.93
N ASN A 256 -4.61 -21.30 -4.32
CA ASN A 256 -3.40 -20.61 -3.83
C ASN A 256 -3.74 -19.81 -2.55
N PRO A 257 -3.44 -20.36 -1.34
CA PRO A 257 -3.87 -19.78 -0.07
C PRO A 257 -3.18 -18.45 0.28
N ILE A 258 -2.12 -18.07 -0.44
CA ILE A 258 -1.34 -16.86 -0.14
C ILE A 258 -2.08 -15.60 -0.57
N TYR A 259 -2.95 -15.69 -1.57
CA TYR A 259 -3.68 -14.56 -2.15
C TYR A 259 -5.19 -14.71 -2.00
N THR A 260 -5.65 -14.98 -0.79
CA THR A 260 -7.09 -14.97 -0.46
C THR A 260 -7.70 -13.61 -0.81
N GLY A 261 -8.67 -13.59 -1.72
CA GLY A 261 -9.29 -12.38 -2.27
C GLY A 261 -8.89 -12.05 -3.71
N ALA A 262 -8.06 -12.88 -4.35
CA ALA A 262 -7.80 -12.79 -5.78
C ALA A 262 -9.08 -13.09 -6.59
N LEU A 263 -9.28 -12.34 -7.68
CA LEU A 263 -10.34 -12.63 -8.65
C LEU A 263 -10.02 -13.85 -9.49
N GLY A 264 -8.74 -14.14 -9.68
CA GLY A 264 -8.20 -15.23 -10.48
C GLY A 264 -6.80 -14.89 -10.98
N GLU A 265 -6.19 -15.84 -11.66
CA GLU A 265 -4.90 -15.68 -12.33
C GLU A 265 -5.11 -15.74 -13.85
N TYR A 266 -4.49 -14.81 -14.57
CA TYR A 266 -4.50 -14.78 -16.01
C TYR A 266 -3.12 -14.39 -16.53
N ASN A 267 -2.53 -15.20 -17.41
CA ASN A 267 -1.21 -15.00 -18.02
C ASN A 267 -0.10 -14.63 -17.00
N GLY A 268 -0.02 -15.35 -15.87
CA GLY A 268 0.94 -15.07 -14.81
C GLY A 268 0.68 -13.78 -14.03
N CYS A 269 -0.48 -13.15 -14.21
CA CYS A 269 -0.91 -11.99 -13.44
C CYS A 269 -2.07 -12.36 -12.49
N ILE A 270 -1.85 -12.18 -11.19
CA ILE A 270 -2.85 -12.40 -10.15
C ILE A 270 -3.68 -11.14 -9.99
N LEU A 271 -4.99 -11.22 -10.25
CA LEU A 271 -5.88 -10.08 -10.28
C LEU A 271 -6.57 -9.87 -8.92
N HIS A 272 -6.47 -8.67 -8.39
CA HIS A 272 -7.12 -8.25 -7.16
C HIS A 272 -8.05 -7.07 -7.38
N LYS A 273 -9.21 -7.12 -6.71
CA LYS A 273 -10.16 -6.00 -6.68
C LYS A 273 -9.79 -5.03 -5.57
N ALA A 274 -9.53 -3.76 -5.92
CA ALA A 274 -9.19 -2.71 -4.97
C ALA A 274 -9.98 -1.43 -5.27
N TYR A 275 -10.85 -1.01 -4.37
CA TYR A 275 -11.68 0.19 -4.57
C TYR A 275 -10.92 1.51 -4.43
N ARG A 276 -9.69 1.47 -3.87
CA ARG A 276 -8.82 2.65 -3.71
C ARG A 276 -7.97 2.98 -4.94
N VAL A 277 -8.10 2.21 -6.01
CA VAL A 277 -7.47 2.53 -7.30
C VAL A 277 -7.94 3.92 -7.76
N THR A 278 -7.00 4.79 -8.12
CA THR A 278 -7.30 6.19 -8.45
C THR A 278 -7.68 6.39 -9.90
N PRO A 279 -8.43 7.45 -10.23
CA PRO A 279 -8.68 7.85 -11.63
C PRO A 279 -7.37 8.25 -12.34
N ALA A 280 -7.43 8.28 -13.67
CA ALA A 280 -6.37 8.85 -14.48
C ALA A 280 -6.22 10.36 -14.22
N VAL A 281 -5.00 10.86 -14.32
CA VAL A 281 -4.66 12.28 -14.21
C VAL A 281 -3.98 12.70 -15.52
N TYR A 282 -4.58 13.64 -16.23
CA TYR A 282 -4.04 14.17 -17.47
C TYR A 282 -4.07 15.69 -17.46
N SER A 283 -2.97 16.32 -17.87
CA SER A 283 -2.83 17.78 -17.92
C SER A 283 -3.20 18.51 -16.61
N GLY A 284 -2.87 17.92 -15.44
CA GLY A 284 -3.13 18.52 -14.14
C GLY A 284 -4.60 18.47 -13.69
N ALA A 285 -5.40 17.57 -14.24
CA ALA A 285 -6.79 17.33 -13.84
C ALA A 285 -7.13 15.84 -13.82
N TYR A 286 -8.10 15.45 -12.98
CA TYR A 286 -8.67 14.11 -13.05
C TYR A 286 -9.46 13.90 -14.34
N VAL A 287 -9.27 12.77 -14.98
CA VAL A 287 -10.08 12.34 -16.12
C VAL A 287 -11.30 11.58 -15.58
N ASN A 288 -12.49 12.11 -15.84
CA ASN A 288 -13.72 11.53 -15.34
C ASN A 288 -13.97 10.12 -15.93
N ASN A 289 -14.59 9.25 -15.12
CA ASN A 289 -14.95 7.89 -15.51
C ASN A 289 -13.76 7.07 -16.03
N THR A 290 -12.62 7.19 -15.35
CA THR A 290 -11.43 6.40 -15.67
C THR A 290 -10.88 5.75 -14.41
N ALA A 291 -10.14 4.65 -14.56
CA ALA A 291 -9.40 4.04 -13.48
C ALA A 291 -8.05 3.50 -13.98
N ARG A 292 -7.04 3.58 -13.13
CA ARG A 292 -5.68 3.11 -13.36
C ARG A 292 -5.48 1.74 -12.71
N CYS A 293 -5.71 0.65 -13.44
CA CYS A 293 -5.25 -0.66 -12.97
C CYS A 293 -3.72 -0.65 -12.85
N VAL A 294 -3.19 -1.10 -11.74
CA VAL A 294 -1.75 -1.19 -11.51
C VAL A 294 -1.32 -2.64 -11.67
N VAL A 295 -0.34 -2.89 -12.55
CA VAL A 295 0.36 -4.17 -12.63
C VAL A 295 1.72 -4.00 -11.96
N ALA A 296 1.92 -4.69 -10.86
CA ALA A 296 3.08 -4.56 -10.00
C ALA A 296 3.90 -5.85 -10.00
N GLY A 297 5.20 -5.69 -10.11
CA GLY A 297 6.20 -6.73 -9.87
C GLY A 297 6.91 -6.52 -8.54
N ALA A 298 8.11 -7.07 -8.40
CA ALA A 298 8.92 -6.94 -7.22
C ALA A 298 9.46 -5.50 -7.04
N GLN A 299 9.53 -5.03 -5.80
CA GLN A 299 9.99 -3.69 -5.43
C GLN A 299 9.25 -2.56 -6.15
N ALA A 300 7.94 -2.68 -6.34
CA ALA A 300 7.13 -1.61 -6.93
C ALA A 300 7.00 -0.39 -6.01
N GLY A 301 7.02 -0.62 -4.70
CA GLY A 301 6.98 0.43 -3.68
C GLY A 301 7.87 0.09 -2.50
N ALA A 302 8.11 1.09 -1.67
CA ALA A 302 8.85 0.94 -0.43
C ALA A 302 8.13 1.66 0.72
N LEU A 303 8.20 1.04 1.90
CA LEU A 303 7.67 1.52 3.16
C LEU A 303 8.84 1.63 4.14
N ALA A 304 9.10 2.82 4.65
CA ALA A 304 10.13 3.04 5.66
C ALA A 304 9.47 3.47 6.97
N PHE A 305 9.92 2.91 8.09
CA PHE A 305 9.56 3.37 9.42
C PHE A 305 10.75 4.05 10.09
N GLY A 306 10.50 5.21 10.71
CA GLY A 306 11.45 5.87 11.59
C GLY A 306 11.13 5.55 13.05
N ARG A 307 12.14 5.54 13.89
CA ARG A 307 11.98 5.45 15.34
C ARG A 307 12.42 6.78 15.97
N GLY A 308 11.49 7.42 16.67
CA GLY A 308 11.82 8.53 17.55
C GLY A 308 12.52 8.04 18.84
N ASP A 309 12.33 8.73 19.94
CA ASP A 309 12.86 8.32 21.25
C ASP A 309 12.28 6.98 21.75
N SER A 310 11.12 6.56 21.24
CA SER A 310 10.53 5.26 21.54
C SER A 310 11.12 4.19 20.60
N LYS A 311 11.50 3.04 21.16
CA LYS A 311 11.93 1.88 20.35
C LYS A 311 10.79 1.23 19.55
N GLU A 312 9.58 1.75 19.65
CA GLU A 312 8.38 1.22 19.03
C GLU A 312 8.05 2.03 17.76
N THR A 313 7.52 1.35 16.76
CA THR A 313 7.14 1.94 15.46
C THR A 313 5.95 2.90 15.59
N PHE A 314 5.02 2.60 16.50
CA PHE A 314 3.92 3.49 16.86
C PHE A 314 4.13 4.05 18.26
N THR A 315 3.73 5.31 18.44
CA THR A 315 3.60 5.96 19.74
C THR A 315 2.15 5.95 20.17
N TRP A 316 1.92 5.63 21.43
CA TRP A 316 0.60 5.65 22.06
C TRP A 316 0.63 6.62 23.23
N VAL A 317 -0.27 7.60 23.23
CA VAL A 317 -0.38 8.60 24.29
C VAL A 317 -1.83 8.74 24.71
N GLU A 318 -2.08 8.64 26.01
CA GLU A 318 -3.36 8.91 26.62
C GLU A 318 -3.25 10.17 27.49
N GLU A 319 -4.20 11.07 27.36
CA GLU A 319 -4.23 12.30 28.11
C GLU A 319 -5.63 12.62 28.59
N MET A 320 -5.73 13.05 29.86
CA MET A 320 -6.99 13.48 30.46
C MET A 320 -7.14 14.99 30.30
N PHE A 321 -8.22 15.40 29.64
CA PHE A 321 -8.59 16.80 29.46
C PHE A 321 -9.71 17.20 30.43
N ASP A 322 -9.97 18.48 30.54
CA ASP A 322 -11.07 19.05 31.32
C ASP A 322 -11.09 18.53 32.76
N TYR A 323 -10.00 18.78 33.50
CA TYR A 323 -9.84 18.35 34.89
C TYR A 323 -10.10 16.83 35.12
N GLY A 324 -9.71 16.01 34.16
CA GLY A 324 -9.89 14.54 34.24
C GLY A 324 -11.30 14.05 33.89
N ASN A 325 -12.09 14.87 33.21
CA ASN A 325 -13.41 14.50 32.74
C ASN A 325 -13.42 13.77 31.40
N MET A 326 -12.52 14.16 30.46
CA MET A 326 -12.46 13.62 29.12
C MET A 326 -11.14 12.90 28.86
N LEU A 327 -11.21 11.69 28.31
CA LEU A 327 -10.04 10.92 27.91
C LEU A 327 -9.78 11.11 26.40
N GLY A 328 -8.59 11.58 26.08
CA GLY A 328 -8.07 11.59 24.72
C GLY A 328 -7.05 10.48 24.52
N ILE A 329 -7.14 9.79 23.39
CA ILE A 329 -6.23 8.73 22.98
C ILE A 329 -5.60 9.13 21.66
N SER A 330 -4.27 9.12 21.58
CA SER A 330 -3.57 9.43 20.35
C SER A 330 -2.62 8.32 19.95
N ALA A 331 -2.55 8.05 18.65
CA ALA A 331 -1.58 7.17 18.04
C ALA A 331 -0.79 7.95 16.98
N GLY A 332 0.52 7.78 16.96
CA GLY A 332 1.40 8.41 16.00
C GLY A 332 2.45 7.43 15.48
N SER A 333 2.95 7.69 14.29
CA SER A 333 4.06 6.95 13.71
C SER A 333 4.93 7.87 12.85
N ILE A 334 6.22 7.59 12.79
CA ILE A 334 7.14 8.20 11.84
C ILE A 334 7.30 7.19 10.70
N PHE A 335 6.87 7.53 9.50
CA PHE A 335 6.93 6.64 8.37
C PHE A 335 7.01 7.41 7.05
N GLY A 336 7.35 6.70 5.99
CA GLY A 336 7.33 7.21 4.63
C GLY A 336 6.92 6.09 3.66
N ILE A 337 6.12 6.45 2.67
CA ILE A 337 5.71 5.56 1.58
C ILE A 337 6.07 6.20 0.27
N LYS A 338 6.65 5.43 -0.65
CA LYS A 338 7.00 5.91 -1.99
C LYS A 338 6.99 4.79 -3.01
N LYS A 339 6.58 5.09 -4.24
CA LYS A 339 6.79 4.21 -5.40
C LYS A 339 8.29 4.22 -5.76
N ALA A 340 8.86 3.04 -6.05
CA ALA A 340 10.24 2.94 -6.47
C ALA A 340 10.42 3.52 -7.88
N VAL A 341 11.39 4.41 -8.03
CA VAL A 341 11.71 5.10 -9.27
C VAL A 341 13.21 4.97 -9.55
N PHE A 342 13.55 4.59 -10.77
CA PHE A 342 14.91 4.54 -11.25
C PHE A 342 15.06 5.34 -12.53
N ASN A 343 16.03 6.24 -12.57
CA ASN A 343 16.31 7.09 -13.72
C ASN A 343 15.06 7.79 -14.29
N SER A 344 14.24 8.34 -13.40
CA SER A 344 12.95 8.99 -13.70
C SER A 344 11.89 8.07 -14.32
N GLN A 345 12.06 6.75 -14.24
CA GLN A 345 11.07 5.76 -14.70
C GLN A 345 10.58 4.90 -13.54
N ASP A 346 9.37 4.39 -13.66
CA ASP A 346 8.80 3.45 -12.71
C ASP A 346 9.61 2.15 -12.71
N PHE A 347 10.06 1.71 -11.53
CA PHE A 347 10.95 0.56 -11.42
C PHE A 347 10.20 -0.77 -11.44
N GLY A 348 9.21 -0.96 -10.57
CA GLY A 348 8.53 -2.23 -10.37
C GLY A 348 7.03 -2.21 -10.68
N ALA A 349 6.50 -1.13 -11.25
CA ALA A 349 5.08 -1.01 -11.54
C ALA A 349 4.82 -0.42 -12.92
N MET A 350 3.67 -0.76 -13.49
CA MET A 350 3.09 -0.10 -14.64
C MET A 350 1.59 0.11 -14.45
N VAL A 351 1.01 1.00 -15.20
CA VAL A 351 -0.38 1.39 -15.08
C VAL A 351 -1.12 1.10 -16.38
N VAL A 352 -2.27 0.44 -16.28
CA VAL A 352 -3.22 0.24 -17.39
C VAL A 352 -4.40 1.16 -17.15
N SER A 353 -4.51 2.22 -17.94
CA SER A 353 -5.57 3.22 -17.80
C SER A 353 -6.71 2.93 -18.76
N THR A 354 -7.94 2.80 -18.23
CA THR A 354 -9.14 2.51 -19.04
C THR A 354 -10.30 3.38 -18.60
N TYR A 355 -11.31 3.45 -19.47
CA TYR A 355 -12.60 3.96 -19.08
C TYR A 355 -13.24 3.04 -18.06
N ALA A 356 -13.78 3.59 -17.00
CA ALA A 356 -14.42 2.87 -15.91
C ALA A 356 -15.51 3.75 -15.28
N ALA A 357 -16.74 3.51 -15.63
CA ALA A 357 -17.90 4.23 -15.11
C ALA A 357 -18.77 3.33 -14.22
N PRO A 358 -19.53 3.90 -13.28
CA PRO A 358 -20.50 3.14 -12.53
C PRO A 358 -21.60 2.60 -13.47
N HIS A 359 -21.91 1.31 -13.34
CA HIS A 359 -22.93 0.63 -14.15
C HIS A 359 -24.36 0.88 -13.65
N SER A 360 -24.51 1.38 -12.43
CA SER A 360 -25.83 1.73 -11.89
C SER A 360 -26.25 3.12 -12.38
N SER A 361 -27.46 3.25 -12.92
CA SER A 361 -28.04 4.50 -13.39
C SER A 361 -28.26 5.57 -12.28
N ALA A 362 -28.03 5.21 -11.02
CA ALA A 362 -28.32 6.06 -9.87
C ALA A 362 -27.14 6.93 -9.42
N ALA A 363 -25.96 6.79 -9.98
CA ALA A 363 -24.78 7.43 -9.43
C ALA A 363 -24.00 8.21 -10.48
N SER A 364 -24.20 9.53 -10.53
CA SER A 364 -23.11 10.42 -10.90
C SER A 364 -22.14 10.45 -9.70
N TYR A 365 -21.17 9.53 -9.68
CA TYR A 365 -20.06 9.63 -8.74
C TYR A 365 -19.06 10.63 -9.30
N PRO A 366 -18.83 11.77 -8.65
CA PRO A 366 -17.57 12.46 -8.87
C PRO A 366 -16.46 11.49 -8.45
N PRO A 367 -15.36 11.39 -9.18
CA PRO A 367 -14.24 10.53 -8.83
C PRO A 367 -13.55 11.08 -7.57
N THR A 368 -14.11 10.80 -6.40
CA THR A 368 -13.49 11.09 -5.11
C THR A 368 -12.54 9.96 -4.69
N PHE A 369 -12.14 9.12 -5.65
CA PHE A 369 -11.18 8.04 -5.44
C PHE A 369 -9.84 8.61 -4.93
N GLY A 370 -9.40 8.15 -3.78
CA GLY A 370 -8.13 8.55 -3.20
C GLY A 370 -8.10 9.96 -2.56
N GLN A 371 -9.21 10.66 -2.45
CA GLN A 371 -9.24 11.99 -1.80
C GLN A 371 -9.41 11.92 -0.27
N GLY A 372 -9.48 10.73 0.32
CA GLY A 372 -9.46 10.59 1.77
C GLY A 372 -10.63 11.26 2.52
N THR A 373 -11.76 11.43 1.87
CA THR A 373 -13.01 11.83 2.52
C THR A 373 -13.83 10.60 2.84
N TYR A 374 -13.47 9.92 3.92
CA TYR A 374 -14.30 8.99 4.67
C TYR A 374 -14.16 9.28 6.15
#